data_d1fc0b1b8fba444b1f5ece6956b7cc9e
#
_entry.id   d1fc0b1b8fba444b1f5ece6956b7cc9e
#
_cell.length_a   1.000
_cell.length_b   1.000
_cell.length_c   1.000
_cell.angle_alpha   90.00
_cell.angle_beta   90.00
_cell.angle_gamma   90.00
#
_symmetry.space_group_name_H-M   'P 1'
#
loop_
_entity.id
_entity.type
_entity.pdbx_description
1 polymer ?
#
loop_
_entity_poly.entity_id
_entity_poly.type
_entity_poly.pdbx_seq_one_letter_code
_entity_poly.pdbx_strand_id
1 'polypeptide(L)'
;KLADILTKSGADITGFVSQNKENPGYGHNHGTLRAGKNPKLSVLNPNCESHEVKGLYVLDCAFMPTSGASNPTLTLIANAYRVCEKIPKPKLNGK
;
A
#
# COMPACT_ATOMS: atom_id res chain seq x y z
N LYS A 1 -12.59 28.07 -0.59
CA LYS A 1 -12.67 27.81 0.87
C LYS A 1 -11.30 27.58 1.51
N LEU A 2 -10.42 26.67 0.99
CA LEU A 2 -9.06 26.49 1.50
C LEU A 2 -8.16 27.70 1.17
N ALA A 3 -8.19 28.17 -0.07
CA ALA A 3 -7.48 29.36 -0.50
C ALA A 3 -7.83 30.59 0.38
N ASP A 4 -9.11 30.81 0.66
CA ASP A 4 -9.56 31.92 1.51
C ASP A 4 -9.02 31.85 2.94
N ILE A 5 -8.90 30.61 3.48
CA ILE A 5 -8.33 30.39 4.82
C ILE A 5 -6.83 30.70 4.82
N LEU A 6 -6.11 30.22 3.81
CA LEU A 6 -4.67 30.45 3.68
C LEU A 6 -4.34 31.93 3.48
N THR A 7 -5.09 32.64 2.62
CA THR A 7 -4.92 34.07 2.42
C THR A 7 -5.17 34.85 3.70
N LYS A 8 -6.22 34.53 4.46
CA LYS A 8 -6.52 35.14 5.75
C LYS A 8 -5.47 34.90 6.82
N SER A 9 -4.72 33.78 6.71
CA SER A 9 -3.58 33.49 7.60
C SER A 9 -2.28 34.18 7.18
N GLY A 10 -2.30 34.99 6.13
CA GLY A 10 -1.12 35.72 5.64
C GLY A 10 -0.28 34.95 4.62
N ALA A 11 -0.76 33.84 4.11
CA ALA A 11 -0.07 33.09 3.06
C ALA A 11 -0.31 33.75 1.69
N ASP A 12 0.75 33.90 0.91
CA ASP A 12 0.67 34.30 -0.49
C ASP A 12 0.47 33.06 -1.37
N ILE A 13 -0.67 32.98 -2.04
CA ILE A 13 -1.04 31.83 -2.87
C ILE A 13 -0.61 32.07 -4.31
N THR A 14 0.52 31.49 -4.69
CA THR A 14 1.10 31.62 -6.04
C THR A 14 0.50 30.64 -7.05
N GLY A 15 -0.21 29.61 -6.61
CA GLY A 15 -0.91 28.66 -7.47
C GLY A 15 -1.81 27.71 -6.69
N PHE A 16 -2.88 27.26 -7.32
CA PHE A 16 -3.81 26.26 -6.78
C PHE A 16 -4.05 25.19 -7.83
N VAL A 17 -3.66 23.94 -7.52
CA VAL A 17 -3.95 22.79 -8.37
C VAL A 17 -5.12 22.03 -7.76
N SER A 18 -6.29 22.16 -8.37
CA SER A 18 -7.44 21.32 -8.06
C SER A 18 -7.40 20.08 -8.95
N GLN A 19 -7.51 18.90 -8.36
CA GLN A 19 -7.72 17.69 -9.16
C GLN A 19 -9.08 17.79 -9.86
N ASN A 20 -9.07 17.74 -11.18
CA ASN A 20 -10.29 17.75 -11.96
C ASN A 20 -11.04 16.42 -11.78
N LYS A 21 -12.37 16.46 -11.68
CA LYS A 21 -13.21 15.25 -11.56
C LYS A 21 -13.06 14.29 -12.76
N GLU A 22 -12.63 14.81 -13.90
CA GLU A 22 -12.47 14.02 -15.14
C GLU A 22 -11.18 13.19 -15.18
N ASN A 23 -10.17 13.53 -14.37
CA ASN A 23 -8.96 12.72 -14.19
C ASN A 23 -8.50 12.77 -12.74
N PRO A 24 -9.14 12.01 -11.86
CA PRO A 24 -8.91 12.07 -10.42
C PRO A 24 -7.53 11.57 -9.97
N GLY A 25 -6.64 11.20 -10.89
CA GLY A 25 -5.26 10.86 -10.58
C GLY A 25 -5.13 9.69 -9.58
N TYR A 26 -6.01 8.70 -9.68
CA TYR A 26 -5.94 7.50 -8.83
C TYR A 26 -4.71 6.66 -9.20
N GLY A 27 -3.57 7.04 -8.68
CA GLY A 27 -2.42 6.17 -8.56
C GLY A 27 -2.33 5.65 -7.13
N HIS A 28 -1.78 4.49 -6.89
CA HIS A 28 -1.48 4.00 -5.54
C HIS A 28 -2.71 3.54 -4.73
N ASN A 29 -3.55 2.70 -5.32
CA ASN A 29 -4.63 2.04 -4.59
C ASN A 29 -4.06 1.09 -3.52
N HIS A 30 -4.61 1.14 -2.29
CA HIS A 30 -4.14 0.38 -1.15
C HIS A 30 -5.27 -0.40 -0.48
N GLY A 31 -4.92 -1.44 0.29
CA GLY A 31 -5.76 -2.01 1.32
C GLY A 31 -6.87 -2.95 0.86
N THR A 32 -6.89 -3.41 -0.39
CA THR A 32 -7.88 -4.37 -0.87
C THR A 32 -7.69 -5.77 -0.27
N LEU A 33 -6.45 -6.14 0.10
CA LEU A 33 -6.07 -7.41 0.73
C LEU A 33 -5.20 -7.16 1.96
N ARG A 34 -5.71 -6.36 2.90
CA ARG A 34 -4.94 -5.89 4.06
C ARG A 34 -4.28 -7.02 4.84
N ALA A 35 -3.02 -6.80 5.22
CA ALA A 35 -2.28 -7.69 6.09
C ALA A 35 -2.58 -7.41 7.58
N GLY A 36 -2.65 -8.47 8.37
CA GLY A 36 -2.87 -8.37 9.81
C GLY A 36 -2.81 -9.72 10.51
N LYS A 37 -2.77 -9.70 11.85
CA LYS A 37 -2.67 -10.92 12.66
C LYS A 37 -4.01 -11.67 12.78
N ASN A 38 -5.13 -10.94 12.70
CA ASN A 38 -6.45 -11.51 12.92
C ASN A 38 -7.13 -11.86 11.60
N PRO A 39 -7.37 -13.15 11.30
CA PRO A 39 -7.98 -13.58 10.04
C PRO A 39 -9.44 -13.12 9.85
N LYS A 40 -10.10 -12.68 10.91
CA LYS A 40 -11.45 -12.10 10.82
C LYS A 40 -11.44 -10.64 10.33
N LEU A 41 -10.29 -9.96 10.40
CA LEU A 41 -10.13 -8.53 10.09
C LEU A 41 -9.15 -8.26 8.95
N SER A 42 -8.41 -9.29 8.50
CA SER A 42 -7.41 -9.18 7.44
C SER A 42 -7.43 -10.40 6.52
N VAL A 43 -7.16 -10.18 5.26
CA VAL A 43 -7.09 -11.24 4.24
C VAL A 43 -5.73 -11.94 4.28
N LEU A 44 -4.67 -11.17 4.52
CA LEU A 44 -3.30 -11.66 4.59
C LEU A 44 -2.79 -11.65 6.04
N ASN A 45 -1.89 -12.58 6.34
CA ASN A 45 -1.13 -12.56 7.58
C ASN A 45 0.03 -11.51 7.49
N PRO A 46 0.78 -11.24 8.59
CA PRO A 46 1.88 -10.28 8.57
C PRO A 46 3.03 -10.60 7.60
N ASN A 47 3.08 -11.81 7.04
CA ASN A 47 4.02 -12.21 6.01
C ASN A 47 3.41 -12.14 4.60
N CYS A 48 2.29 -11.44 4.44
CA CYS A 48 1.59 -11.28 3.17
C CYS A 48 1.11 -12.60 2.53
N GLU A 49 1.03 -13.69 3.29
CA GLU A 49 0.40 -14.93 2.89
C GLU A 49 -1.10 -14.89 3.21
N SER A 50 -1.94 -15.41 2.33
CA SER A 50 -3.37 -15.53 2.60
C SER A 50 -3.64 -16.38 3.85
N HIS A 51 -4.57 -15.93 4.70
CA HIS A 51 -5.02 -16.74 5.85
C HIS A 51 -5.77 -18.00 5.41
N GLU A 52 -6.48 -17.95 4.28
CA GLU A 52 -7.33 -19.03 3.79
C GLU A 52 -6.61 -19.95 2.80
N VAL A 53 -5.74 -19.40 1.95
CA VAL A 53 -5.09 -20.14 0.86
C VAL A 53 -3.59 -20.21 1.14
N LYS A 54 -3.12 -21.39 1.57
CA LYS A 54 -1.71 -21.65 1.84
C LYS A 54 -0.86 -21.52 0.58
N GLY A 55 0.30 -20.85 0.71
CA GLY A 55 1.23 -20.64 -0.39
C GLY A 55 0.85 -19.47 -1.33
N LEU A 56 -0.29 -18.80 -1.11
CA LEU A 56 -0.67 -17.60 -1.85
C LEU A 56 -0.13 -16.35 -1.15
N TYR A 57 0.78 -15.65 -1.80
CA TYR A 57 1.37 -14.39 -1.32
C TYR A 57 0.95 -13.22 -2.21
N VAL A 58 0.66 -12.07 -1.60
CA VAL A 58 0.35 -10.82 -2.31
C VAL A 58 1.29 -9.73 -1.82
N LEU A 59 2.06 -9.13 -2.76
CA LEU A 59 3.19 -8.25 -2.44
C LEU A 59 3.04 -6.82 -3.00
N ASP A 60 1.90 -6.51 -3.62
CA ASP A 60 1.58 -5.18 -4.12
C ASP A 60 0.98 -4.27 -3.02
N CYS A 61 0.52 -3.07 -3.36
CA CYS A 61 -0.08 -2.13 -2.41
C CYS A 61 -1.31 -2.67 -1.67
N ALA A 62 -1.93 -3.75 -2.14
CA ALA A 62 -3.13 -4.32 -1.54
C ALA A 62 -2.90 -4.77 -0.08
N PHE A 63 -1.66 -5.18 0.28
CA PHE A 63 -1.34 -5.62 1.63
C PHE A 63 -1.39 -4.49 2.67
N MET A 64 -1.21 -3.24 2.27
CA MET A 64 -1.07 -2.10 3.19
C MET A 64 -2.39 -1.81 3.91
N PRO A 65 -2.45 -1.84 5.25
CA PRO A 65 -3.68 -1.55 5.98
C PRO A 65 -4.08 -0.07 5.91
N THR A 66 -3.11 0.82 5.69
CA THR A 66 -3.29 2.27 5.56
C THR A 66 -2.39 2.81 4.47
N SER A 67 -2.79 3.91 3.84
CA SER A 67 -1.96 4.62 2.88
C SER A 67 -0.89 5.45 3.60
N GLY A 68 0.30 5.52 3.03
CA GLY A 68 1.34 6.47 3.43
C GLY A 68 1.13 7.85 2.81
N ALA A 69 1.90 8.82 3.27
CA ALA A 69 1.90 10.19 2.74
C ALA A 69 2.71 10.35 1.43
N SER A 70 3.55 9.36 1.11
CA SER A 70 4.43 9.36 -0.07
C SER A 70 4.10 8.20 -1.00
N ASN A 71 4.64 8.26 -2.23
CA ASN A 71 4.53 7.19 -3.21
C ASN A 71 5.06 5.86 -2.63
N PRO A 72 4.31 4.74 -2.73
CA PRO A 72 4.59 3.53 -1.96
C PRO A 72 5.61 2.58 -2.60
N THR A 73 6.08 2.82 -3.82
CA THR A 73 6.88 1.85 -4.59
C THR A 73 8.10 1.33 -3.83
N LEU A 74 8.86 2.20 -3.17
CA LEU A 74 10.03 1.79 -2.39
C LEU A 74 9.63 0.89 -1.20
N THR A 75 8.53 1.22 -0.53
CA THR A 75 7.96 0.41 0.56
C THR A 75 7.53 -0.97 0.05
N LEU A 76 6.94 -1.04 -1.15
CA LEU A 76 6.54 -2.31 -1.75
C LEU A 76 7.75 -3.20 -2.02
N ILE A 77 8.79 -2.64 -2.63
CA ILE A 77 10.02 -3.38 -2.94
C ILE A 77 10.65 -3.91 -1.65
N ALA A 78 10.79 -3.07 -0.63
CA ALA A 78 11.34 -3.47 0.66
C ALA A 78 10.51 -4.58 1.32
N ASN A 79 9.17 -4.48 1.28
CA ASN A 79 8.29 -5.52 1.80
C ASN A 79 8.40 -6.82 1.00
N ALA A 80 8.51 -6.75 -0.33
CA ALA A 80 8.68 -7.94 -1.17
C ALA A 80 9.96 -8.70 -0.79
N TYR A 81 11.10 -8.02 -0.62
CA TYR A 81 12.34 -8.64 -0.14
C TYR A 81 12.13 -9.30 1.23
N ARG A 82 11.57 -8.57 2.19
CA ARG A 82 11.28 -9.10 3.54
C ARG A 82 10.43 -10.36 3.52
N VAL A 83 9.43 -10.42 2.65
CA VAL A 83 8.53 -11.59 2.55
C VAL A 83 9.22 -12.73 1.82
N CYS A 84 9.92 -12.46 0.71
CA CYS A 84 10.63 -13.48 -0.06
C CYS A 84 11.67 -14.26 0.77
N GLU A 85 12.32 -13.60 1.74
CA GLU A 85 13.24 -14.27 2.66
C GLU A 85 12.54 -15.31 3.55
N LYS A 86 11.22 -15.17 3.77
CA LYS A 86 10.42 -16.05 4.63
C LYS A 86 9.65 -17.12 3.88
N ILE A 87 9.55 -17.00 2.56
CA ILE A 87 8.90 -18.02 1.73
C ILE A 87 9.76 -19.29 1.75
N PRO A 88 9.17 -20.46 2.08
CA PRO A 88 9.91 -21.73 2.05
C PRO A 88 10.52 -21.96 0.67
N LYS A 89 11.83 -22.12 0.62
CA LYS A 89 12.52 -22.48 -0.63
C LYS A 89 12.07 -23.89 -1.06
N PRO A 90 11.74 -24.11 -2.34
CA PRO A 90 11.45 -25.44 -2.82
C PRO A 90 12.68 -26.34 -2.57
N LYS A 91 12.46 -27.53 -2.00
CA LYS A 91 13.51 -28.55 -1.98
C LYS A 91 13.76 -28.96 -3.42
N LEU A 92 14.80 -28.42 -4.03
CA LEU A 92 15.31 -28.93 -5.29
C LEU A 92 15.82 -30.34 -4.98
N ASN A 93 14.97 -31.35 -5.24
CA ASN A 93 15.45 -32.73 -5.25
C ASN A 93 16.55 -32.77 -6.30
N GLY A 94 17.80 -32.88 -5.83
CA GLY A 94 18.96 -32.98 -6.70
C GLY A 94 18.75 -34.12 -7.69
N LYS A 95 18.95 -33.81 -8.99
CA LYS A 95 19.34 -34.82 -9.96
C LYS A 95 20.81 -35.11 -9.78
#